data_b803ecc059cb998cecf7ddf2b0ff28e6
#
_entry.id   b803ecc059cb998cecf7ddf2b0ff28e6
#
_cell.length_a   1.000
_cell.length_b   1.000
_cell.length_c   1.000
_cell.angle_alpha   90.00
_cell.angle_beta   90.00
_cell.angle_gamma   90.00
#
_symmetry.space_group_name_H-M   'P 1'
#
loop_
_entity.id
_entity.type
_entity.pdbx_description
1 polymer ?
#
loop_
_entity_poly.entity_id
_entity_poly.type
_entity_poly.pdbx_seq_one_letter_code
_entity_poly.pdbx_strand_id
1 'polypeptide(L)'
;MAKIKKARSRFECAKKWLIFWTLFIGFGAVFGAACMLIDPSGKFMGMDAMLPYFQKLPFAEIVFRDFTFSGWALLIVNGISNLTAAALLFARKKAGVVLGGAFDVTLMLWICIQFYMFPLNFMSASFFFFGLAQAGRALPHIFFKSRRAFL
;
A
#
# COMPACT_ATOMS: atom_id res chain seq x y z
N MET A 1 2.88 28.79 23.81
CA MET A 1 1.69 27.91 23.80
C MET A 1 1.07 27.70 22.42
N ALA A 2 0.89 28.71 21.57
CA ALA A 2 0.28 28.56 20.24
C ALA A 2 1.02 27.59 19.28
N LYS A 3 2.35 27.58 19.23
CA LYS A 3 3.15 26.67 18.41
C LYS A 3 2.96 25.19 18.77
N ILE A 4 2.80 24.87 20.05
CA ILE A 4 2.59 23.50 20.54
C ILE A 4 1.18 23.01 20.18
N LYS A 5 0.15 23.85 20.32
CA LYS A 5 -1.23 23.53 19.89
C LYS A 5 -1.30 23.27 18.38
N LYS A 6 -0.65 24.11 17.58
CA LYS A 6 -0.62 23.95 16.11
C LYS A 6 0.11 22.67 15.67
N ALA A 7 1.21 22.31 16.35
CA ALA A 7 1.95 21.07 16.07
C ALA A 7 1.13 19.82 16.43
N ARG A 8 0.40 19.84 17.55
CA ARG A 8 -0.49 18.76 17.99
C ARG A 8 -1.67 18.56 17.01
N SER A 9 -2.30 19.66 16.57
CA SER A 9 -3.39 19.63 15.58
C SER A 9 -2.95 19.02 14.25
N ARG A 10 -1.76 19.39 13.75
CA ARG A 10 -1.19 18.82 12.51
C ARG A 10 -0.90 17.31 12.64
N PHE A 11 -0.42 16.89 13.80
CA PHE A 11 -0.15 15.46 14.06
C PHE A 11 -1.45 14.65 14.08
N GLU A 12 -2.49 15.13 14.73
CA GLU A 12 -3.79 14.46 14.77
C GLU A 12 -4.44 14.39 13.38
N CYS A 13 -4.31 15.44 12.58
CA CYS A 13 -4.79 15.46 11.18
C CYS A 13 -4.02 14.43 10.33
N ALA A 14 -2.69 14.40 10.42
CA ALA A 14 -1.87 13.45 9.69
C ALA A 14 -2.17 12.00 10.08
N LYS A 15 -2.43 11.74 11.38
CA LYS A 15 -2.81 10.42 11.88
C LYS A 15 -4.16 9.96 11.29
N LYS A 16 -5.18 10.83 11.28
CA LYS A 16 -6.49 10.51 10.70
C LYS A 16 -6.37 10.18 9.20
N TRP A 17 -5.56 10.95 8.51
CA TRP A 17 -5.29 10.76 7.09
C TRP A 17 -4.57 9.45 6.82
N LEU A 18 -3.58 9.09 7.64
CA LEU A 18 -2.87 7.81 7.56
C LEU A 18 -3.83 6.64 7.81
N ILE A 19 -4.68 6.71 8.83
CA ILE A 19 -5.69 5.67 9.11
C ILE A 19 -6.63 5.49 7.91
N PHE A 20 -7.12 6.60 7.35
CA PHE A 20 -8.01 6.54 6.19
C PHE A 20 -7.36 5.79 5.01
N TRP A 21 -6.13 6.17 4.64
CA TRP A 21 -5.43 5.54 3.52
C TRP A 21 -5.06 4.09 3.79
N THR A 22 -4.59 3.78 4.98
CA THR A 22 -4.25 2.40 5.38
C THR A 22 -5.47 1.49 5.31
N LEU A 23 -6.63 1.96 5.74
CA LEU A 23 -7.89 1.23 5.60
C LEU A 23 -8.33 1.10 4.14
N PHE A 24 -8.27 2.19 3.39
CA PHE A 24 -8.68 2.21 1.98
C PHE A 24 -7.83 1.23 1.15
N ILE A 25 -6.49 1.26 1.32
CA ILE A 25 -5.58 0.34 0.65
C ILE A 25 -5.79 -1.09 1.14
N GLY A 26 -5.92 -1.30 2.45
CA GLY A 26 -6.12 -2.62 3.05
C GLY A 26 -7.41 -3.30 2.54
N PHE A 27 -8.53 -2.61 2.57
CA PHE A 27 -9.79 -3.15 2.06
C PHE A 27 -9.76 -3.33 0.53
N GLY A 28 -9.20 -2.37 -0.21
CA GLY A 28 -9.03 -2.49 -1.65
C GLY A 28 -8.17 -3.70 -2.05
N ALA A 29 -7.08 -3.93 -1.32
CA ALA A 29 -6.21 -5.07 -1.54
C ALA A 29 -6.88 -6.40 -1.20
N VAL A 30 -7.66 -6.48 -0.12
CA VAL A 30 -8.44 -7.68 0.22
C VAL A 30 -9.48 -7.98 -0.85
N PHE A 31 -10.21 -6.94 -1.30
CA PHE A 31 -11.19 -7.09 -2.37
C PHE A 31 -10.55 -7.54 -3.68
N GLY A 32 -9.48 -6.88 -4.12
CA GLY A 32 -8.74 -7.25 -5.33
C GLY A 32 -8.17 -8.67 -5.27
N ALA A 33 -7.61 -9.06 -4.12
CA ALA A 33 -7.11 -10.41 -3.88
C ALA A 33 -8.23 -11.44 -3.95
N ALA A 34 -9.40 -11.16 -3.33
CA ALA A 34 -10.55 -12.05 -3.39
C ALA A 34 -11.01 -12.26 -4.84
N CYS A 35 -11.10 -11.20 -5.65
CA CYS A 35 -11.44 -11.31 -7.07
C CYS A 35 -10.45 -12.17 -7.85
N MET A 36 -9.13 -11.99 -7.61
CA MET A 36 -8.08 -12.78 -8.26
C MET A 36 -8.10 -14.25 -7.83
N LEU A 37 -8.47 -14.55 -6.58
CA LEU A 37 -8.55 -15.93 -6.09
C LEU A 37 -9.83 -16.63 -6.53
N ILE A 38 -10.93 -15.90 -6.73
CA ILE A 38 -12.21 -16.43 -7.25
C ILE A 38 -12.08 -16.71 -8.75
N ASP A 39 -11.49 -15.79 -9.51
CA ASP A 39 -11.22 -15.97 -10.93
C ASP A 39 -9.74 -15.73 -11.25
N PRO A 40 -8.90 -16.78 -11.14
CA PRO A 40 -7.48 -16.69 -11.44
C PRO A 40 -7.16 -16.35 -12.89
N SER A 41 -8.10 -16.46 -13.82
CA SER A 41 -7.91 -16.03 -15.20
C SER A 41 -7.87 -14.51 -15.36
N GLY A 42 -8.38 -13.76 -14.37
CA GLY A 42 -8.44 -12.32 -14.37
C GLY A 42 -9.54 -11.72 -15.25
N LYS A 43 -10.36 -12.52 -15.91
CA LYS A 43 -11.44 -12.05 -16.80
C LYS A 43 -12.48 -11.24 -16.05
N PHE A 44 -12.81 -11.66 -14.82
CA PHE A 44 -13.78 -10.97 -13.98
C PHE A 44 -13.41 -9.50 -13.73
N MET A 45 -12.12 -9.20 -13.63
CA MET A 45 -11.58 -7.85 -13.42
C MET A 45 -11.08 -7.18 -14.72
N GLY A 46 -11.20 -7.85 -15.88
CA GLY A 46 -10.63 -7.36 -17.14
C GLY A 46 -9.09 -7.30 -17.11
N MET A 47 -8.45 -8.16 -16.33
CA MET A 47 -7.00 -8.21 -16.16
C MET A 47 -6.33 -9.33 -17.00
N ASP A 48 -7.11 -10.12 -17.72
CA ASP A 48 -6.64 -11.20 -18.57
C ASP A 48 -5.60 -10.73 -19.59
N ALA A 49 -5.74 -9.52 -20.12
CA ALA A 49 -4.76 -8.89 -21.01
C ALA A 49 -3.38 -8.66 -20.38
N MET A 50 -3.28 -8.68 -19.05
CA MET A 50 -2.02 -8.49 -18.32
C MET A 50 -1.23 -9.79 -18.15
N LEU A 51 -1.89 -10.94 -18.19
CA LEU A 51 -1.28 -12.23 -17.93
C LEU A 51 -0.08 -12.56 -18.87
N PRO A 52 -0.13 -12.26 -20.19
CA PRO A 52 1.01 -12.48 -21.08
C PRO A 52 2.27 -11.69 -20.73
N TYR A 53 2.12 -10.55 -20.04
CA TYR A 53 3.27 -9.75 -19.59
C TYR A 53 3.94 -10.37 -18.37
N PHE A 54 3.17 -10.94 -17.44
CA PHE A 54 3.70 -11.70 -16.31
C PHE A 54 4.43 -12.96 -16.77
N GLN A 55 3.94 -13.60 -17.81
CA GLN A 55 4.54 -14.81 -18.39
C GLN A 55 5.90 -14.59 -19.05
N LYS A 56 6.33 -13.35 -19.26
CA LYS A 56 7.69 -13.00 -19.74
C LYS A 56 8.74 -12.96 -18.63
N LEU A 57 8.32 -13.04 -17.37
CA LEU A 57 9.23 -12.99 -16.23
C LEU A 57 9.93 -14.33 -16.00
N PRO A 58 11.15 -14.33 -15.43
CA PRO A 58 11.80 -15.57 -15.02
C PRO A 58 10.94 -16.30 -13.98
N PHE A 59 10.84 -17.61 -14.09
CA PHE A 59 9.99 -18.48 -13.26
C PHE A 59 8.47 -18.29 -13.46
N ALA A 60 8.05 -17.64 -14.54
CA ALA A 60 6.66 -17.35 -14.81
C ALA A 60 5.78 -18.61 -14.90
N GLU A 61 6.30 -19.71 -15.44
CA GLU A 61 5.60 -20.99 -15.57
C GLU A 61 5.14 -21.55 -14.21
N ILE A 62 5.85 -21.22 -13.14
CA ILE A 62 5.57 -21.69 -11.77
C ILE A 62 4.74 -20.67 -11.01
N VAL A 63 5.13 -19.38 -11.09
CA VAL A 63 4.63 -18.32 -10.21
C VAL A 63 3.50 -17.51 -10.84
N PHE A 64 3.55 -17.31 -12.17
CA PHE A 64 2.64 -16.45 -12.91
C PHE A 64 1.86 -17.20 -13.99
N ARG A 65 1.54 -18.46 -13.72
CA ARG A 65 0.67 -19.24 -14.58
C ARG A 65 -0.74 -18.62 -14.66
N ASP A 66 -1.17 -18.07 -13.55
CA ASP A 66 -2.43 -17.37 -13.37
C ASP A 66 -2.29 -16.27 -12.28
N PHE A 67 -3.37 -15.62 -11.91
CA PHE A 67 -3.37 -14.58 -10.86
C PHE A 67 -3.42 -15.12 -9.43
N THR A 68 -3.38 -16.43 -9.19
CA THR A 68 -3.46 -17.01 -7.84
C THR A 68 -2.32 -16.50 -6.95
N PHE A 69 -1.08 -16.57 -7.43
CA PHE A 69 0.08 -16.07 -6.67
C PHE A 69 -0.02 -14.57 -6.41
N SER A 70 -0.41 -13.80 -7.42
CA SER A 70 -0.60 -12.34 -7.29
C SER A 70 -1.69 -12.00 -6.30
N GLY A 71 -2.78 -12.77 -6.27
CA GLY A 71 -3.86 -12.63 -5.28
C GLY A 71 -3.37 -12.87 -3.86
N TRP A 72 -2.63 -13.94 -3.60
CA TRP A 72 -2.04 -14.20 -2.28
C TRP A 72 -1.02 -13.14 -1.88
N ALA A 73 -0.15 -12.73 -2.79
CA ALA A 73 0.83 -11.67 -2.53
C ALA A 73 0.13 -10.35 -2.18
N LEU A 74 -0.90 -9.96 -2.92
CA LEU A 74 -1.69 -8.76 -2.67
C LEU A 74 -2.40 -8.83 -1.32
N LEU A 75 -2.98 -9.97 -0.98
CA LEU A 75 -3.66 -10.19 0.30
C LEU A 75 -2.71 -10.04 1.49
N ILE A 76 -1.56 -10.69 1.44
CA ILE A 76 -0.61 -10.72 2.55
C ILE A 76 0.12 -9.38 2.66
N VAL A 77 0.73 -8.93 1.56
CA VAL A 77 1.63 -7.76 1.56
C VAL A 77 0.86 -6.45 1.71
N ASN A 78 -0.28 -6.30 1.05
CA ASN A 78 -1.04 -5.05 1.08
C ASN A 78 -2.33 -5.16 1.91
N GLY A 79 -3.05 -6.27 1.88
CA GLY A 79 -4.30 -6.44 2.61
C GLY A 79 -4.08 -6.52 4.12
N ILE A 80 -3.55 -7.64 4.58
CA ILE A 80 -3.37 -7.95 6.01
C ILE A 80 -2.43 -6.94 6.67
N SER A 81 -1.35 -6.56 5.99
CA SER A 81 -0.35 -5.64 6.54
C SER A 81 -0.94 -4.26 6.81
N ASN A 82 -1.67 -3.69 5.85
CA ASN A 82 -2.30 -2.38 6.03
C ASN A 82 -3.43 -2.43 7.07
N LEU A 83 -4.25 -3.47 7.10
CA LEU A 83 -5.29 -3.62 8.13
C LEU A 83 -4.68 -3.76 9.53
N THR A 84 -3.56 -4.49 9.66
CA THR A 84 -2.81 -4.59 10.93
C THR A 84 -2.25 -3.23 11.35
N ALA A 85 -1.66 -2.47 10.43
CA ALA A 85 -1.18 -1.12 10.70
C ALA A 85 -2.32 -0.20 11.14
N ALA A 86 -3.49 -0.27 10.49
CA ALA A 86 -4.67 0.49 10.88
C ALA A 86 -5.14 0.13 12.30
N ALA A 87 -5.22 -1.15 12.64
CA ALA A 87 -5.58 -1.62 13.98
C ALA A 87 -4.62 -1.09 15.05
N LEU A 88 -3.30 -1.10 14.79
CA LEU A 88 -2.30 -0.54 15.69
C LEU A 88 -2.40 0.99 15.82
N LEU A 89 -2.78 1.70 14.74
CA LEU A 89 -3.03 3.13 14.76
C LEU A 89 -4.27 3.48 15.61
N PHE A 90 -5.34 2.68 15.52
CA PHE A 90 -6.51 2.81 16.38
C PHE A 90 -6.16 2.55 17.85
N ALA A 91 -5.36 1.53 18.12
CA ALA A 91 -4.84 1.21 19.45
C ALA A 91 -3.81 2.23 19.97
N ARG A 92 -3.55 3.32 19.23
CA ARG A 92 -2.60 4.40 19.56
C ARG A 92 -1.17 3.92 19.80
N LYS A 93 -0.79 2.77 19.25
CA LYS A 93 0.57 2.23 19.36
C LYS A 93 1.51 2.94 18.37
N LYS A 94 2.71 3.30 18.82
CA LYS A 94 3.75 3.91 17.97
C LYS A 94 4.13 3.01 16.79
N ALA A 95 4.10 1.69 17.00
CA ALA A 95 4.34 0.69 15.97
C ALA A 95 3.43 0.85 14.74
N GLY A 96 2.16 1.26 14.92
CA GLY A 96 1.24 1.49 13.81
C GLY A 96 1.70 2.59 12.84
N VAL A 97 2.37 3.64 13.34
CA VAL A 97 2.90 4.71 12.47
C VAL A 97 4.11 4.22 11.68
N VAL A 98 4.99 3.45 12.32
CA VAL A 98 6.20 2.91 11.67
C VAL A 98 5.83 1.86 10.63
N LEU A 99 4.95 0.92 10.99
CA LEU A 99 4.48 -0.13 10.09
C LEU A 99 3.67 0.45 8.92
N GLY A 100 2.75 1.40 9.18
CA GLY A 100 2.01 2.08 8.11
C GLY A 100 2.95 2.73 7.10
N GLY A 101 3.95 3.49 7.57
CA GLY A 101 4.94 4.10 6.68
C GLY A 101 5.83 3.08 5.94
N ALA A 102 6.19 1.95 6.57
CA ALA A 102 6.95 0.90 5.91
C ALA A 102 6.13 0.23 4.79
N PHE A 103 4.84 -0.04 5.05
CA PHE A 103 3.95 -0.65 4.05
C PHE A 103 3.61 0.30 2.91
N ASP A 104 3.58 1.62 3.15
CA ASP A 104 3.46 2.61 2.10
C ASP A 104 4.65 2.56 1.13
N VAL A 105 5.87 2.43 1.66
CA VAL A 105 7.09 2.25 0.83
C VAL A 105 7.01 0.94 0.05
N THR A 106 6.56 -0.14 0.68
CA THR A 106 6.39 -1.44 0.00
C THR A 106 5.37 -1.34 -1.13
N LEU A 107 4.25 -0.65 -0.91
CA LEU A 107 3.24 -0.39 -1.94
C LEU A 107 3.83 0.41 -3.10
N MET A 108 4.59 1.47 -2.82
CA MET A 108 5.24 2.27 -3.85
C MET A 108 6.22 1.44 -4.69
N LEU A 109 7.04 0.61 -4.06
CA LEU A 109 7.95 -0.31 -4.76
C LEU A 109 7.18 -1.30 -5.64
N TRP A 110 6.09 -1.87 -5.12
CA TRP A 110 5.22 -2.77 -5.89
C TRP A 110 4.64 -2.07 -7.13
N ILE A 111 4.17 -0.84 -6.99
CA ILE A 111 3.62 -0.07 -8.10
C ILE A 111 4.71 0.31 -9.11
N CYS A 112 5.93 0.64 -8.65
CA CYS A 112 7.07 0.87 -9.56
C CYS A 112 7.39 -0.38 -10.39
N ILE A 113 7.34 -1.56 -9.79
CA ILE A 113 7.50 -2.84 -10.50
C ILE A 113 6.37 -3.02 -11.53
N GLN A 114 5.14 -2.72 -11.15
CA GLN A 114 4.01 -2.78 -12.07
C GLN A 114 4.16 -1.82 -13.24
N PHE A 115 4.64 -0.59 -13.04
CA PHE A 115 4.90 0.35 -14.14
C PHE A 115 6.01 -0.11 -15.07
N TYR A 116 7.02 -0.80 -14.57
CA TYR A 116 8.06 -1.39 -15.41
C TYR A 116 7.52 -2.55 -16.27
N MET A 117 6.58 -3.32 -15.72
CA MET A 117 6.04 -4.52 -16.37
C MET A 117 4.89 -4.24 -17.32
N PHE A 118 4.08 -3.21 -17.06
CA PHE A 118 2.87 -2.91 -17.80
C PHE A 118 2.90 -1.52 -18.42
N PRO A 119 2.35 -1.36 -19.64
CA PRO A 119 2.09 -0.03 -20.16
C PRO A 119 1.15 0.71 -19.19
N LEU A 120 1.41 2.01 -19.01
CA LEU A 120 0.67 2.91 -18.14
C LEU A 120 -0.84 2.72 -18.32
N ASN A 121 -1.50 2.19 -17.30
CA ASN A 121 -2.95 2.13 -17.23
C ASN A 121 -3.47 3.05 -16.12
N PHE A 122 -4.70 3.48 -16.25
CA PHE A 122 -5.34 4.42 -15.32
C PHE A 122 -5.33 3.92 -13.86
N MET A 123 -5.52 2.62 -13.64
CA MET A 123 -5.51 2.00 -12.32
C MET A 123 -4.15 2.14 -11.64
N SER A 124 -3.07 1.73 -12.32
CA SER A 124 -1.71 1.80 -11.76
C SER A 124 -1.28 3.25 -11.53
N ALA A 125 -1.63 4.18 -12.42
CA ALA A 125 -1.37 5.60 -12.23
C ALA A 125 -2.09 6.15 -10.99
N SER A 126 -3.37 5.82 -10.81
CA SER A 126 -4.16 6.27 -9.65
C SER A 126 -3.58 5.77 -8.33
N PHE A 127 -3.24 4.48 -8.23
CA PHE A 127 -2.61 3.92 -7.02
C PHE A 127 -1.23 4.51 -6.74
N PHE A 128 -0.46 4.83 -7.78
CA PHE A 128 0.83 5.50 -7.63
C PHE A 128 0.67 6.90 -7.02
N PHE A 129 -0.27 7.70 -7.53
CA PHE A 129 -0.56 9.02 -6.95
C PHE A 129 -1.06 8.93 -5.50
N PHE A 130 -1.86 7.92 -5.17
CA PHE A 130 -2.30 7.69 -3.80
C PHE A 130 -1.13 7.33 -2.89
N GLY A 131 -0.23 6.43 -3.31
CA GLY A 131 0.99 6.09 -2.58
C GLY A 131 1.91 7.30 -2.35
N LEU A 132 2.10 8.14 -3.37
CA LEU A 132 2.86 9.40 -3.26
C LEU A 132 2.24 10.39 -2.27
N ALA A 133 0.92 10.58 -2.32
CA ALA A 133 0.20 11.46 -1.41
C ALA A 133 0.31 10.99 0.05
N GLN A 134 0.30 9.68 0.27
CA GLN A 134 0.44 9.07 1.59
C GLN A 134 1.89 9.18 2.10
N ALA A 135 2.88 8.78 1.31
CA ALA A 135 4.29 8.84 1.67
C ALA A 135 4.78 10.27 1.92
N GLY A 136 4.39 11.23 1.09
CA GLY A 136 4.77 12.64 1.24
C GLY A 136 4.30 13.29 2.53
N ARG A 137 3.26 12.74 3.18
CA ARG A 137 2.76 13.23 4.48
C ARG A 137 3.30 12.44 5.67
N ALA A 138 3.62 11.16 5.51
CA ALA A 138 4.14 10.31 6.58
C ALA A 138 5.63 10.54 6.85
N LEU A 139 6.44 10.67 5.79
CA LEU A 139 7.89 10.80 5.87
C LEU A 139 8.38 12.01 6.70
N PRO A 140 7.87 13.24 6.55
CA PRO A 140 8.33 14.37 7.35
C PRO A 140 8.12 14.17 8.85
N HIS A 141 7.06 13.48 9.25
CA HIS A 141 6.77 13.25 10.67
C HIS A 141 7.66 12.17 11.28
N ILE A 142 8.06 11.17 10.52
CA ILE A 142 8.99 10.12 10.97
C ILE A 142 10.39 10.70 11.10
N PHE A 143 10.86 11.45 10.11
CA PHE A 143 12.21 12.04 10.10
C PHE A 143 12.40 13.15 11.14
N PHE A 144 11.43 14.05 11.31
CA PHE A 144 11.55 15.15 12.28
C PHE A 144 11.45 14.68 13.74
N LYS A 145 10.75 13.59 14.03
CA LYS A 145 10.63 13.07 15.39
C LYS A 145 11.83 12.21 15.78
N SER A 146 12.44 11.51 14.84
CA SER A 146 13.67 10.75 15.08
C SER A 146 14.83 11.68 15.48
N ARG A 147 14.99 12.84 14.84
CA ARG A 147 16.05 13.79 15.21
C ARG A 147 15.88 14.42 16.61
N ARG A 148 14.66 14.52 17.14
CA ARG A 148 14.43 15.06 18.50
C ARG A 148 14.54 14.02 19.61
N ALA A 149 14.66 12.75 19.29
CA ALA A 149 14.90 11.68 20.26
C ALA A 149 16.41 11.40 20.46
N PHE A 150 17.27 12.01 19.65
CA PHE A 150 18.73 11.91 19.74
C PHE A 150 19.42 13.21 20.20
N LEU A 151 18.67 14.26 20.53
CA LEU A 151 19.14 15.47 21.24
C LEU A 151 18.44 15.59 22.59
#